data_31d53f8d5c643c964de2712c028768b4
#
_entry.id   31d53f8d5c643c964de2712c028768b4
#
_cell.length_a   1.000
_cell.length_b   1.000
_cell.length_c   1.000
_cell.angle_alpha   90.00
_cell.angle_beta   90.00
_cell.angle_gamma   90.00
#
_symmetry.space_group_name_H-M   'P 1'
#
loop_
_entity.id
_entity.type
_entity.pdbx_description
1 polymer ?
#
loop_
_entity_poly.entity_id
_entity_poly.type
_entity_poly.pdbx_seq_one_letter_code
_entity_poly.pdbx_strand_id
1 'polypeptide(L)'
;MSVTEILMWISQFQKTGTLEMRTSEWTETMAFEQGSLVFSSSSNPERTLGRLLIKYGIVTEENHKRARELRKTKSIAVAKALLELDIVTEAQLVRFLRKKAERELYDDVAKIRLDIPTDI
;
A
#
# COMPACT_ATOMS: atom_id res chain seq x y z
N MET A 1 -18.49 6.21 2.03
CA MET A 1 -17.28 6.05 2.86
C MET A 1 -16.07 6.52 2.08
N SER A 2 -15.24 7.37 2.67
CA SER A 2 -14.04 7.88 2.01
C SER A 2 -12.94 6.82 1.97
N VAL A 3 -11.97 7.00 1.08
CA VAL A 3 -10.79 6.10 1.02
C VAL A 3 -10.06 6.08 2.36
N THR A 4 -9.91 7.26 3.00
CA THR A 4 -9.29 7.35 4.32
C THR A 4 -10.01 6.49 5.36
N GLU A 5 -11.33 6.56 5.39
CA GLU A 5 -12.14 5.78 6.33
C GLU A 5 -12.00 4.27 6.06
N ILE A 6 -11.97 3.87 4.79
CA ILE A 6 -11.78 2.47 4.41
C ILE A 6 -10.42 1.96 4.87
N LEU A 7 -9.36 2.74 4.64
CA LEU A 7 -8.01 2.38 5.05
C LEU A 7 -7.89 2.25 6.57
N MET A 8 -8.52 3.18 7.31
CA MET A 8 -8.56 3.13 8.77
C MET A 8 -9.30 1.89 9.26
N TRP A 9 -10.41 1.57 8.62
CA TRP A 9 -11.22 0.40 8.97
C TRP A 9 -10.43 -0.90 8.74
N ILE A 10 -9.75 -1.02 7.58
CA ILE A 10 -8.92 -2.18 7.26
C ILE A 10 -7.83 -2.35 8.33
N SER A 11 -7.14 -1.27 8.68
CA SER A 11 -6.07 -1.29 9.68
C SER A 11 -6.60 -1.63 11.07
N GLN A 12 -7.65 -0.95 11.50
CA GLN A 12 -8.20 -1.09 12.85
C GLN A 12 -8.78 -2.48 13.11
N PHE A 13 -9.47 -3.04 12.13
CA PHE A 13 -10.10 -4.35 12.25
C PHE A 13 -9.31 -5.48 11.61
N GLN A 14 -8.06 -5.20 11.24
CA GLN A 14 -7.12 -6.20 10.70
C GLN A 14 -7.72 -7.02 9.57
N LYS A 15 -8.30 -6.32 8.59
CA LYS A 15 -8.95 -6.97 7.46
C LYS A 15 -7.94 -7.46 6.43
N THR A 16 -8.30 -8.55 5.75
CA THR A 16 -7.57 -9.13 4.63
C THR A 16 -8.40 -8.94 3.38
N GLY A 17 -7.77 -8.48 2.31
CA GLY A 17 -8.46 -8.28 1.04
C GLY A 17 -7.74 -7.30 0.15
N THR A 18 -8.41 -6.89 -0.92
CA THR A 18 -7.88 -5.94 -1.90
C THR A 18 -8.79 -4.73 -2.03
N LEU A 19 -8.17 -3.60 -2.32
CA LEU A 19 -8.84 -2.33 -2.55
C LEU A 19 -8.36 -1.76 -3.87
N GLU A 20 -9.28 -1.52 -4.80
CA GLU A 20 -8.98 -0.85 -6.07
C GLU A 20 -9.60 0.53 -6.06
N MET A 21 -8.77 1.53 -6.30
CA MET A 21 -9.18 2.94 -6.32
C MET A 21 -8.89 3.53 -7.67
N ARG A 22 -9.74 4.45 -8.09
CA ARG A 22 -9.64 5.07 -9.40
C ARG A 22 -9.64 6.60 -9.27
N THR A 23 -8.72 7.22 -10.00
CA THR A 23 -8.79 8.66 -10.28
C THR A 23 -9.09 8.84 -11.77
N SER A 24 -9.21 10.08 -12.23
CA SER A 24 -9.39 10.37 -13.66
C SER A 24 -8.20 9.93 -14.51
N GLU A 25 -7.03 9.74 -13.92
CA GLU A 25 -5.79 9.51 -14.66
C GLU A 25 -5.16 8.13 -14.41
N TRP A 26 -5.44 7.49 -13.28
CA TRP A 26 -4.83 6.20 -12.97
C TRP A 26 -5.72 5.34 -12.08
N THR A 27 -5.38 4.05 -12.02
CA THR A 27 -5.99 3.09 -11.12
C THR A 27 -4.91 2.54 -10.19
N GLU A 28 -5.22 2.45 -8.91
CA GLU A 28 -4.33 1.89 -7.90
C GLU A 28 -4.97 0.68 -7.23
N THR A 29 -4.18 -0.34 -6.97
CA THR A 29 -4.62 -1.53 -6.26
C THR A 29 -3.73 -1.74 -5.05
N MET A 30 -4.36 -1.99 -3.90
CA MET A 30 -3.66 -2.32 -2.66
C MET A 30 -4.19 -3.63 -2.11
N ALA A 31 -3.29 -4.49 -1.67
CA ALA A 31 -3.67 -5.74 -1.00
C ALA A 31 -3.22 -5.67 0.46
N PHE A 32 -4.09 -6.12 1.33
CA PHE A 32 -3.87 -6.14 2.77
C PHE A 32 -4.01 -7.54 3.32
N GLU A 33 -3.20 -7.85 4.32
CA GLU A 33 -3.26 -9.10 5.04
C GLU A 33 -3.26 -8.79 6.52
N GLN A 34 -4.38 -9.08 7.20
CA GLN A 34 -4.59 -8.74 8.61
C GLN A 34 -4.27 -7.27 8.93
N GLY A 35 -4.72 -6.36 8.07
CA GLY A 35 -4.53 -4.94 8.22
C GLY A 35 -3.21 -4.38 7.71
N SER A 36 -2.28 -5.25 7.33
CA SER A 36 -0.94 -4.87 6.85
C SER A 36 -0.92 -4.78 5.34
N LEU A 37 -0.31 -3.73 4.80
CA LEU A 37 -0.14 -3.60 3.36
C LEU A 37 0.92 -4.60 2.89
N VAL A 38 0.51 -5.53 2.02
CA VAL A 38 1.43 -6.55 1.48
C VAL A 38 1.72 -6.37 0.00
N PHE A 39 0.91 -5.59 -0.71
CA PHE A 39 1.10 -5.35 -2.14
C PHE A 39 0.46 -4.03 -2.53
N SER A 40 1.11 -3.32 -3.44
CA SER A 40 0.56 -2.09 -4.02
C SER A 40 1.01 -1.98 -5.46
N SER A 41 0.11 -1.56 -6.35
CA SER A 41 0.42 -1.31 -7.74
C SER A 41 -0.34 -0.08 -8.24
N SER A 42 0.16 0.51 -9.31
CA SER A 42 -0.49 1.64 -9.97
C SER A 42 -0.36 1.48 -11.47
N SER A 43 -1.39 1.92 -12.20
CA SER A 43 -1.33 1.99 -13.66
C SER A 43 -0.36 3.09 -14.14
N ASN A 44 -0.01 4.01 -13.25
CA ASN A 44 1.00 5.04 -13.52
C ASN A 44 2.33 4.65 -12.85
N PRO A 45 3.42 4.38 -13.64
CA PRO A 45 4.70 3.97 -13.08
C PRO A 45 5.32 4.96 -12.08
N GLU A 46 5.02 6.25 -12.24
CA GLU A 46 5.51 7.30 -11.33
C GLU A 46 4.82 7.28 -9.97
N ARG A 47 3.72 6.54 -9.85
CA ARG A 47 2.93 6.47 -8.65
C ARG A 47 3.00 5.11 -7.95
N THR A 48 4.03 4.35 -8.22
CA THR A 48 4.30 3.14 -7.45
C THR A 48 4.66 3.49 -6.02
N LEU A 49 4.44 2.57 -5.10
CA LEU A 49 4.70 2.81 -3.67
C LEU A 49 6.14 3.26 -3.43
N GLY A 50 7.11 2.57 -4.02
CA GLY A 50 8.52 2.91 -3.84
C GLY A 50 8.84 4.32 -4.32
N ARG A 51 8.34 4.70 -5.49
CA ARG A 51 8.55 6.04 -6.05
C ARG A 51 7.95 7.13 -5.15
N LEU A 52 6.75 6.90 -4.65
CA LEU A 52 6.10 7.88 -3.77
C LEU A 52 6.81 7.98 -2.43
N LEU A 53 7.26 6.87 -1.86
CA LEU A 53 8.01 6.91 -0.60
C LEU A 53 9.32 7.69 -0.74
N ILE A 54 10.00 7.56 -1.88
CA ILE A 54 11.19 8.36 -2.19
C ILE A 54 10.82 9.83 -2.34
N LYS A 55 9.79 10.12 -3.12
CA LYS A 55 9.34 11.48 -3.37
C LYS A 55 9.00 12.24 -2.08
N TYR A 56 8.39 11.57 -1.13
CA TYR A 56 8.02 12.18 0.15
C TYR A 56 9.10 12.06 1.22
N GLY A 57 10.29 11.56 0.86
CA GLY A 57 11.44 11.53 1.76
C GLY A 57 11.38 10.49 2.86
N ILE A 58 10.49 9.50 2.75
CA ILE A 58 10.35 8.43 3.74
C ILE A 58 11.40 7.36 3.54
N VAL A 59 11.78 7.11 2.29
CA VAL A 59 12.76 6.11 1.89
C VAL A 59 13.79 6.77 0.99
N THR A 60 15.07 6.44 1.16
CA THR A 60 16.13 6.90 0.28
C THR A 60 16.20 6.03 -0.98
N GLU A 61 16.82 6.56 -2.05
CA GLU A 61 17.07 5.79 -3.27
C GLU A 61 17.86 4.51 -2.96
N GLU A 62 18.86 4.62 -2.10
CA GLU A 62 19.71 3.50 -1.70
C GLU A 62 18.90 2.40 -0.99
N ASN A 63 18.08 2.79 -0.02
CA ASN A 63 17.25 1.84 0.71
C ASN A 63 16.18 1.21 -0.18
N HIS A 64 15.64 1.97 -1.11
CA HIS A 64 14.70 1.43 -2.10
C HIS A 64 15.38 0.38 -2.99
N LYS A 65 16.62 0.62 -3.37
CA LYS A 65 17.41 -0.34 -4.14
C LYS A 65 17.61 -1.65 -3.36
N ARG A 66 17.93 -1.54 -2.06
CA ARG A 66 18.08 -2.70 -1.18
C ARG A 66 16.78 -3.52 -1.12
N ALA A 67 15.65 -2.85 -1.01
CA ALA A 67 14.36 -3.52 -0.99
C ALA A 67 14.05 -4.23 -2.32
N ARG A 68 14.39 -3.61 -3.45
CA ARG A 68 14.21 -4.22 -4.76
C ARG A 68 15.07 -5.48 -4.93
N GLU A 69 16.29 -5.45 -4.41
CA GLU A 69 17.17 -6.62 -4.47
C GLU A 69 16.61 -7.77 -3.63
N LEU A 70 16.12 -7.48 -2.43
CA LEU A 70 15.47 -8.49 -1.59
C LEU A 70 14.22 -9.05 -2.24
N ARG A 71 13.44 -8.18 -2.87
CA ARG A 71 12.23 -8.57 -3.61
C ARG A 71 12.53 -9.62 -4.67
N LYS A 72 13.61 -9.42 -5.43
CA LYS A 72 14.02 -10.36 -6.48
C LYS A 72 14.40 -11.72 -5.91
N THR A 73 15.10 -11.72 -4.78
CA THR A 73 15.59 -12.93 -4.13
C THR A 73 14.46 -13.73 -3.50
N LYS A 74 13.51 -13.07 -2.85
CA LYS A 74 12.43 -13.72 -2.10
C LYS A 74 11.09 -13.76 -2.80
N SER A 75 10.96 -13.14 -3.96
CA SER A 75 9.69 -13.04 -4.70
C SER A 75 8.57 -12.43 -3.86
N ILE A 76 8.88 -11.38 -3.12
CA ILE A 76 7.91 -10.64 -2.28
C ILE A 76 7.66 -9.24 -2.85
N ALA A 77 6.58 -8.59 -2.41
CA ALA A 77 6.29 -7.22 -2.81
C ALA A 77 7.27 -6.23 -2.15
N VAL A 78 7.44 -5.05 -2.77
CA VAL A 78 8.32 -4.00 -2.24
C VAL A 78 7.94 -3.59 -0.83
N ALA A 79 6.64 -3.44 -0.53
CA ALA A 79 6.19 -3.08 0.81
C ALA A 79 6.70 -4.06 1.86
N LYS A 80 6.59 -5.35 1.57
CA LYS A 80 7.05 -6.39 2.48
C LYS A 80 8.56 -6.39 2.63
N ALA A 81 9.29 -6.16 1.54
CA ALA A 81 10.75 -6.06 1.57
C ALA A 81 11.20 -4.88 2.44
N LEU A 82 10.55 -3.74 2.33
CA LEU A 82 10.85 -2.56 3.15
C LEU A 82 10.64 -2.84 4.64
N LEU A 83 9.57 -3.56 4.97
CA LEU A 83 9.28 -3.95 6.35
C LEU A 83 10.29 -4.96 6.88
N GLU A 84 10.65 -5.97 6.09
CA GLU A 84 11.62 -6.99 6.51
C GLU A 84 13.02 -6.41 6.76
N LEU A 85 13.40 -5.40 5.98
CA LEU A 85 14.69 -4.72 6.15
C LEU A 85 14.66 -3.63 7.22
N ASP A 86 13.53 -3.44 7.89
CA ASP A 86 13.33 -2.37 8.88
C ASP A 86 13.59 -0.96 8.32
N ILE A 87 13.44 -0.80 7.02
CA ILE A 87 13.56 0.52 6.36
C ILE A 87 12.35 1.37 6.71
N VAL A 88 11.18 0.75 6.80
CA VAL A 88 9.95 1.40 7.27
C VAL A 88 9.26 0.50 8.29
N THR A 89 8.42 1.12 9.12
CA THR A 89 7.57 0.39 10.07
C THR A 89 6.15 0.31 9.52
N GLU A 90 5.34 -0.59 10.07
CA GLU A 90 3.90 -0.68 9.78
C GLU A 90 3.22 0.66 10.01
N ALA A 91 3.54 1.31 11.15
CA ALA A 91 2.96 2.60 11.50
C ALA A 91 3.30 3.68 10.48
N GLN A 92 4.52 3.70 9.97
CA GLN A 92 4.93 4.65 8.92
C GLN A 92 4.16 4.42 7.62
N LEU A 93 3.97 3.17 7.21
CA LEU A 93 3.20 2.86 6.01
C LEU A 93 1.73 3.25 6.16
N VAL A 94 1.11 2.94 7.29
CA VAL A 94 -0.29 3.32 7.55
C VAL A 94 -0.45 4.83 7.51
N ARG A 95 0.46 5.56 8.16
CA ARG A 95 0.45 7.02 8.15
C ARG A 95 0.61 7.58 6.75
N PHE A 96 1.52 7.01 5.97
CA PHE A 96 1.75 7.42 4.59
C PHE A 96 0.49 7.21 3.73
N LEU A 97 -0.13 6.03 3.83
CA LEU A 97 -1.35 5.72 3.08
C LEU A 97 -2.50 6.66 3.43
N ARG A 98 -2.64 6.99 4.72
CA ARG A 98 -3.66 7.92 5.19
C ARG A 98 -3.44 9.32 4.60
N LYS A 99 -2.22 9.83 4.70
CA LYS A 99 -1.89 11.16 4.15
C LYS A 99 -2.05 11.21 2.64
N LYS A 100 -1.67 10.14 1.95
CA LYS A 100 -1.86 10.01 0.51
C LYS A 100 -3.34 10.07 0.17
N ALA A 101 -4.18 9.32 0.89
CA ALA A 101 -5.61 9.30 0.67
C ALA A 101 -6.26 10.68 0.91
N GLU A 102 -5.77 11.43 1.89
CA GLU A 102 -6.25 12.79 2.17
C GLU A 102 -5.87 13.80 1.08
N ARG A 103 -4.69 13.64 0.48
CA ARG A 103 -4.19 14.54 -0.57
C ARG A 103 -4.73 14.22 -1.94
N GLU A 104 -4.93 12.94 -2.24
CA GLU A 104 -5.42 12.52 -3.54
C GLU A 104 -6.94 12.62 -3.57
N LEU A 105 -7.44 13.21 -4.64
CA LEU A 105 -8.88 13.26 -4.88
C LEU A 105 -9.25 12.01 -5.68
N TYR A 106 -9.52 10.93 -4.98
CA TYR A 106 -10.00 9.73 -5.64
C TYR A 106 -11.44 9.93 -6.05
N ASP A 107 -11.72 9.77 -7.34
CA ASP A 107 -13.07 9.90 -7.88
C ASP A 107 -13.98 8.79 -7.37
N ASP A 108 -13.40 7.60 -7.17
CA ASP A 108 -14.17 6.42 -6.84
C ASP A 108 -13.31 5.32 -6.23
N VAL A 109 -13.94 4.54 -5.35
CA VAL A 109 -13.42 3.22 -4.98
C VAL A 109 -14.05 2.24 -5.95
N ALA A 110 -13.29 1.84 -6.96
CA ALA A 110 -13.79 1.00 -8.03
C ALA A 110 -14.18 -0.39 -7.55
N LYS A 111 -13.45 -0.92 -6.56
CA LYS A 111 -13.69 -2.27 -6.08
C LYS A 111 -13.08 -2.50 -4.70
N ILE A 112 -13.87 -3.10 -3.82
CA ILE A 112 -13.40 -3.62 -2.54
C ILE A 112 -13.66 -5.12 -2.55
N ARG A 113 -12.65 -5.90 -2.25
CA ARG A 113 -12.78 -7.33 -2.10
C ARG A 113 -12.14 -7.75 -0.80
N LEU A 114 -12.95 -8.21 0.14
CA LEU A 114 -12.47 -8.71 1.42
C LEU A 114 -12.54 -10.22 1.41
N ASP A 115 -11.49 -10.83 1.95
CA ASP A 115 -11.47 -12.26 2.16
C ASP A 115 -12.21 -12.56 3.45
N ILE A 116 -13.23 -13.40 3.36
CA ILE A 116 -14.01 -13.83 4.52
C ILE A 116 -13.38 -15.11 5.02
N PRO A 117 -13.02 -15.19 6.32
CA PRO A 117 -12.50 -16.43 6.87
C PRO A 117 -13.50 -17.56 6.66
N THR A 118 -13.03 -18.67 6.11
CA THR A 118 -13.87 -19.84 5.85
C THR A 118 -13.96 -20.78 7.04
N ASP A 119 -13.21 -20.49 8.09
CA ASP A 119 -13.16 -21.29 9.31
C ASP A 119 -14.23 -20.81 10.30
N ILE A 120 -15.45 -21.19 10.01
CA ILE A 120 -16.56 -20.92 10.93
C ILE A 120 -17.12 -22.23 11.40
#